data_afce3874afc792467688b8f77f30d0c8
#
_entry.id   afce3874afc792467688b8f77f30d0c8
#
_cell.length_a   1.000
_cell.length_b   1.000
_cell.length_c   1.000
_cell.angle_alpha   90.00
_cell.angle_beta   90.00
_cell.angle_gamma   90.00
#
_symmetry.space_group_name_H-M   'P 1'
#
loop_
_entity.id
_entity.type
_entity.pdbx_description
1 polymer ?
#
loop_
_entity_poly.entity_id
_entity_poly.type
_entity_poly.pdbx_seq_one_letter_code
_entity_poly.pdbx_strand_id
1 'polypeptide(L)'
;MGGPIWRVGDRAFDCSERTLVMGILNVTPDSFSDGGRFLDRATAVAHATQMVDDGAEILDVGGESTRPGSDAVEEGEELSRVIPVLEGLAGLHAAVSIDTRKASVARAAANAGVKIFNDVSALTYDRESLAAAADTGLSVILMHAKGEPKTMQDDPRYDDVALEVYDYLSLRIEA
;
A
#
# COMPACT_ATOMS: atom_id res chain seq x y z
N MET A 1 23.38 -17.62 -10.76
CA MET A 1 23.07 -16.64 -9.69
C MET A 1 21.57 -16.64 -9.55
N GLY A 2 21.03 -16.86 -8.33
CA GLY A 2 19.58 -16.75 -8.12
C GLY A 2 19.11 -15.33 -8.39
N GLY A 3 17.84 -15.18 -8.84
CA GLY A 3 17.26 -13.88 -9.08
C GLY A 3 16.90 -13.15 -7.77
N PRO A 4 16.30 -11.95 -7.85
CA PRO A 4 15.91 -11.18 -6.69
C PRO A 4 14.81 -11.91 -5.92
N ILE A 5 15.08 -12.22 -4.65
CA ILE A 5 14.10 -12.81 -3.74
C ILE A 5 13.53 -11.69 -2.87
N TRP A 6 12.22 -11.48 -2.95
CA TRP A 6 11.51 -10.57 -2.06
C TRP A 6 10.95 -11.32 -0.85
N ARG A 7 11.34 -10.89 0.35
CA ARG A 7 10.86 -11.45 1.61
C ARG A 7 9.75 -10.59 2.19
N VAL A 8 8.61 -11.22 2.47
CA VAL A 8 7.42 -10.56 3.01
C VAL A 8 6.90 -11.39 4.18
N GLY A 9 7.18 -10.95 5.39
CA GLY A 9 6.91 -11.73 6.60
C GLY A 9 7.63 -13.09 6.55
N ASP A 10 6.88 -14.17 6.64
CA ASP A 10 7.36 -15.56 6.55
C ASP A 10 7.42 -16.11 5.11
N ARG A 11 7.01 -15.34 4.12
CA ARG A 11 7.00 -15.72 2.70
C ARG A 11 8.25 -15.22 1.99
N ALA A 12 8.65 -15.94 0.95
CA ALA A 12 9.70 -15.53 0.02
C ALA A 12 9.21 -15.71 -1.41
N PHE A 13 9.28 -14.63 -2.17
CA PHE A 13 8.88 -14.61 -3.59
C PHE A 13 10.13 -14.54 -4.46
N ASP A 14 10.31 -15.53 -5.35
CA ASP A 14 11.34 -15.48 -6.40
C ASP A 14 10.78 -14.73 -7.61
N CYS A 15 11.14 -13.44 -7.68
CA CYS A 15 10.69 -12.55 -8.76
C CYS A 15 11.41 -12.79 -10.10
N SER A 16 12.38 -13.74 -10.17
CA SER A 16 13.03 -14.11 -11.41
C SER A 16 12.26 -15.16 -12.23
N GLU A 17 11.44 -15.95 -11.56
CA GLU A 17 10.70 -17.03 -12.22
C GLU A 17 9.40 -16.56 -12.85
N ARG A 18 8.71 -15.60 -12.21
CA ARG A 18 7.43 -15.08 -12.69
C ARG A 18 7.10 -13.71 -12.10
N THR A 19 6.21 -13.00 -12.77
CA THR A 19 5.62 -11.76 -12.25
C THR A 19 4.63 -12.08 -11.12
N LEU A 20 4.72 -11.34 -10.02
CA LEU A 20 3.71 -11.35 -8.96
C LEU A 20 2.56 -10.42 -9.34
N VAL A 21 1.34 -10.84 -9.03
CA VAL A 21 0.14 -10.03 -9.26
C VAL A 21 -0.32 -9.44 -7.93
N MET A 22 -0.42 -8.10 -7.90
CA MET A 22 -0.97 -7.35 -6.76
C MET A 22 -2.37 -6.85 -7.10
N GLY A 23 -3.37 -7.33 -6.37
CA GLY A 23 -4.75 -6.84 -6.46
C GLY A 23 -4.91 -5.57 -5.62
N ILE A 24 -5.48 -4.51 -6.18
CA ILE A 24 -5.70 -3.22 -5.50
C ILE A 24 -7.13 -3.16 -4.97
N LEU A 25 -7.25 -3.02 -3.65
CA LEU A 25 -8.53 -2.93 -2.93
C LEU A 25 -8.71 -1.53 -2.32
N ASN A 26 -9.40 -0.65 -3.04
CA ASN A 26 -9.72 0.67 -2.53
C ASN A 26 -10.96 0.62 -1.63
N VAL A 27 -10.79 1.02 -0.36
CA VAL A 27 -11.86 1.10 0.64
C VAL A 27 -12.27 2.56 0.83
N THR A 28 -12.78 3.17 -0.24
CA THR A 28 -13.26 4.55 -0.23
C THR A 28 -14.78 4.58 -0.33
N PRO A 29 -15.46 5.65 0.17
CA PRO A 29 -16.93 5.75 0.12
C PRO A 29 -17.53 5.53 -1.27
N ASP A 30 -16.84 5.98 -2.32
CA ASP A 30 -17.30 5.86 -3.70
C ASP A 30 -17.13 4.44 -4.26
N SER A 31 -16.33 3.60 -3.63
CA SER A 31 -16.04 2.24 -4.12
C SER A 31 -17.16 1.25 -3.80
N PHE A 32 -18.02 1.54 -2.79
CA PHE A 32 -19.03 0.62 -2.25
C PHE A 32 -20.33 1.33 -1.85
N SER A 33 -20.82 2.27 -2.64
CA SER A 33 -21.75 3.35 -2.28
C SER A 33 -23.19 2.99 -1.88
N ASP A 34 -23.61 1.72 -1.83
CA ASP A 34 -25.04 1.38 -1.70
C ASP A 34 -25.49 0.69 -0.40
N GLY A 35 -24.65 0.51 0.63
CA GLY A 35 -25.07 -0.41 1.69
C GLY A 35 -24.68 -0.16 3.15
N GLY A 36 -23.94 0.90 3.45
CA GLY A 36 -23.47 1.17 4.82
C GLY A 36 -22.27 0.31 5.23
N ARG A 37 -21.54 0.74 6.29
CA ARG A 37 -20.20 0.23 6.68
C ARG A 37 -20.05 -1.30 6.82
N PHE A 38 -21.09 -2.05 7.15
CA PHE A 38 -21.03 -3.52 7.28
C PHE A 38 -21.12 -4.23 5.93
N LEU A 39 -21.95 -3.73 5.04
CA LEU A 39 -22.06 -4.25 3.67
C LEU A 39 -20.78 -3.95 2.90
N ASP A 40 -20.18 -2.76 3.12
CA ASP A 40 -18.94 -2.34 2.50
C ASP A 40 -17.78 -3.28 2.87
N ARG A 41 -17.65 -3.67 4.15
CA ARG A 41 -16.64 -4.64 4.60
C ARG A 41 -16.83 -6.01 3.95
N ALA A 42 -18.05 -6.56 3.98
CA ALA A 42 -18.33 -7.88 3.42
C ALA A 42 -18.07 -7.92 1.91
N THR A 43 -18.46 -6.86 1.20
CA THR A 43 -18.21 -6.69 -0.23
C THR A 43 -16.72 -6.57 -0.54
N ALA A 44 -15.98 -5.78 0.25
CA ALA A 44 -14.53 -5.63 0.11
C ALA A 44 -13.80 -6.97 0.32
N VAL A 45 -14.17 -7.72 1.36
CA VAL A 45 -13.59 -9.03 1.65
C VAL A 45 -13.93 -10.04 0.55
N ALA A 46 -15.18 -10.05 0.06
CA ALA A 46 -15.57 -10.93 -1.05
C ALA A 46 -14.80 -10.60 -2.33
N HIS A 47 -14.62 -9.31 -2.65
CA HIS A 47 -13.83 -8.87 -3.79
C HIS A 47 -12.35 -9.25 -3.65
N ALA A 48 -11.76 -9.06 -2.47
CA ALA A 48 -10.40 -9.50 -2.19
C ALA A 48 -10.24 -11.02 -2.34
N THR A 49 -11.22 -11.80 -1.87
CA THR A 49 -11.22 -13.27 -2.05
C THR A 49 -11.24 -13.63 -3.53
N GLN A 50 -12.08 -12.96 -4.32
CA GLN A 50 -12.13 -13.19 -5.77
C GLN A 50 -10.80 -12.85 -6.45
N MET A 51 -10.13 -11.73 -6.06
CA MET A 51 -8.81 -11.39 -6.58
C MET A 51 -7.78 -12.50 -6.30
N VAL A 52 -7.81 -13.10 -5.11
CA VAL A 52 -6.91 -14.21 -4.75
C VAL A 52 -7.23 -15.45 -5.57
N ASP A 53 -8.51 -15.78 -5.75
CA ASP A 53 -8.94 -16.91 -6.58
C ASP A 53 -8.54 -16.71 -8.05
N ASP A 54 -8.53 -15.46 -8.53
CA ASP A 54 -8.09 -15.08 -9.87
C ASP A 54 -6.56 -15.01 -10.01
N GLY A 55 -5.81 -15.23 -8.92
CA GLY A 55 -4.35 -15.36 -8.93
C GLY A 55 -3.57 -14.20 -8.33
N ALA A 56 -4.19 -13.25 -7.61
CA ALA A 56 -3.47 -12.25 -6.85
C ALA A 56 -2.73 -12.90 -5.68
N GLU A 57 -1.47 -12.56 -5.53
CA GLU A 57 -0.59 -13.06 -4.45
C GLU A 57 -0.38 -12.04 -3.36
N ILE A 58 -0.67 -10.79 -3.69
CA ILE A 58 -0.62 -9.64 -2.81
C ILE A 58 -1.94 -8.90 -2.94
N LEU A 59 -2.49 -8.42 -1.83
CA LEU A 59 -3.64 -7.53 -1.78
C LEU A 59 -3.20 -6.20 -1.19
N ASP A 60 -3.32 -5.12 -1.95
CA ASP A 60 -2.95 -3.77 -1.50
C ASP A 60 -4.20 -3.00 -1.12
N VAL A 61 -4.34 -2.71 0.17
CA VAL A 61 -5.54 -2.10 0.76
C VAL A 61 -5.30 -0.62 1.01
N GLY A 62 -6.11 0.24 0.41
CA GLY A 62 -6.02 1.69 0.58
C GLY A 62 -7.33 2.32 1.06
N GLY A 63 -7.26 3.16 2.11
CA GLY A 63 -8.39 3.91 2.66
C GLY A 63 -8.45 5.37 2.20
N GLU A 64 -7.38 5.86 1.61
CA GLU A 64 -7.24 7.19 1.00
C GLU A 64 -6.99 7.02 -0.50
N SER A 65 -7.65 7.84 -1.32
CA SER A 65 -7.34 7.86 -2.75
C SER A 65 -6.05 8.63 -2.99
N THR A 66 -5.07 7.98 -3.59
CA THR A 66 -3.81 8.62 -4.02
C THR A 66 -3.84 9.06 -5.49
N ARG A 67 -5.04 9.06 -6.11
CA ARG A 67 -5.22 9.56 -7.49
C ARG A 67 -4.97 11.06 -7.57
N PRO A 68 -4.50 11.56 -8.73
CA PRO A 68 -4.36 12.99 -8.96
C PRO A 68 -5.66 13.74 -8.64
N GLY A 69 -5.56 14.82 -7.84
CA GLY A 69 -6.69 15.65 -7.47
C GLY A 69 -7.52 15.19 -6.27
N SER A 70 -7.21 14.04 -5.67
CA SER A 70 -7.89 13.58 -4.46
C SER A 70 -7.53 14.44 -3.25
N ASP A 71 -8.50 14.63 -2.35
CA ASP A 71 -8.27 15.28 -1.07
C ASP A 71 -7.73 14.27 -0.04
N ALA A 72 -6.90 14.78 0.88
CA ALA A 72 -6.38 13.95 1.97
C ALA A 72 -7.52 13.56 2.93
N VAL A 73 -7.46 12.34 3.43
CA VAL A 73 -8.41 11.79 4.39
C VAL A 73 -7.84 11.93 5.79
N GLU A 74 -8.66 12.28 6.76
CA GLU A 74 -8.24 12.32 8.17
C GLU A 74 -7.85 10.92 8.67
N GLU A 75 -6.85 10.86 9.54
CA GLU A 75 -6.28 9.61 10.07
C GLU A 75 -7.34 8.66 10.66
N GLY A 76 -8.20 9.20 11.54
CA GLY A 76 -9.25 8.40 12.20
C GLY A 76 -10.28 7.84 11.20
N GLU A 77 -10.54 8.56 10.13
CA GLU A 77 -11.42 8.09 9.08
C GLU A 77 -10.76 6.98 8.26
N GLU A 78 -9.49 7.14 7.87
CA GLU A 78 -8.73 6.10 7.16
C GLU A 78 -8.65 4.81 7.98
N LEU A 79 -8.30 4.90 9.27
CA LEU A 79 -8.31 3.77 10.19
C LEU A 79 -9.68 3.07 10.23
N SER A 80 -10.75 3.84 10.32
CA SER A 80 -12.12 3.29 10.38
C SER A 80 -12.54 2.53 9.12
N ARG A 81 -11.93 2.87 7.97
CA ARG A 81 -12.16 2.20 6.69
C ARG A 81 -11.34 0.92 6.57
N VAL A 82 -10.03 1.00 6.81
CA VAL A 82 -9.11 -0.09 6.47
C VAL A 82 -9.06 -1.18 7.52
N ILE A 83 -9.05 -0.87 8.82
CA ILE A 83 -8.84 -1.88 9.87
C ILE A 83 -9.89 -3.00 9.84
N PRO A 84 -11.20 -2.72 9.76
CA PRO A 84 -12.20 -3.79 9.70
C PRO A 84 -12.07 -4.68 8.46
N VAL A 85 -11.58 -4.14 7.34
CA VAL A 85 -11.33 -4.91 6.12
C VAL A 85 -10.10 -5.78 6.32
N LEU A 86 -8.98 -5.23 6.79
CA LEU A 86 -7.74 -5.97 7.05
C LEU A 86 -7.98 -7.17 7.98
N GLU A 87 -8.75 -6.97 9.06
CA GLU A 87 -9.16 -8.07 9.94
C GLU A 87 -9.98 -9.16 9.21
N GLY A 88 -10.81 -8.74 8.24
CA GLY A 88 -11.60 -9.66 7.43
C GLY A 88 -10.78 -10.45 6.40
N LEU A 89 -9.58 -9.97 6.05
CA LEU A 89 -8.66 -10.65 5.13
C LEU A 89 -7.77 -11.68 5.85
N ALA A 90 -7.82 -11.74 7.18
CA ALA A 90 -7.04 -12.70 7.95
C ALA A 90 -7.36 -14.14 7.51
N GLY A 91 -6.32 -14.89 7.14
CA GLY A 91 -6.44 -16.27 6.67
C GLY A 91 -6.55 -16.43 5.15
N LEU A 92 -6.65 -15.37 4.36
CA LEU A 92 -6.50 -15.47 2.92
C LEU A 92 -5.07 -15.86 2.54
N HIS A 93 -4.94 -16.62 1.45
CA HIS A 93 -3.64 -17.09 0.97
C HIS A 93 -2.93 -16.04 0.08
N ALA A 94 -2.92 -14.79 0.53
CA ALA A 94 -2.21 -13.67 -0.08
C ALA A 94 -1.43 -12.89 0.98
N ALA A 95 -0.36 -12.20 0.58
CA ALA A 95 0.28 -11.21 1.43
C ALA A 95 -0.56 -9.92 1.42
N VAL A 96 -0.83 -9.34 2.58
CA VAL A 96 -1.60 -8.09 2.65
C VAL A 96 -0.66 -6.91 2.81
N SER A 97 -0.89 -5.89 1.99
CA SER A 97 -0.25 -4.58 1.97
C SER A 97 -1.22 -3.52 2.45
N ILE A 98 -0.72 -2.49 3.12
CA ILE A 98 -1.44 -1.25 3.40
C ILE A 98 -0.86 -0.12 2.56
N ASP A 99 -1.70 0.49 1.70
CA ASP A 99 -1.36 1.72 0.97
C ASP A 99 -1.77 2.92 1.83
N THR A 100 -0.77 3.54 2.45
CA THR A 100 -0.97 4.72 3.30
C THR A 100 0.29 5.56 3.37
N ARG A 101 0.13 6.86 3.63
CA ARG A 101 1.22 7.80 3.90
C ARG A 101 1.37 8.11 5.41
N LYS A 102 0.51 7.51 6.25
CA LYS A 102 0.42 7.84 7.68
C LYS A 102 1.01 6.72 8.54
N ALA A 103 1.96 7.07 9.39
CA ALA A 103 2.67 6.15 10.27
C ALA A 103 1.74 5.40 11.24
N SER A 104 0.75 6.10 11.79
CA SER A 104 -0.23 5.52 12.71
C SER A 104 -1.11 4.45 12.05
N VAL A 105 -1.51 4.68 10.78
CA VAL A 105 -2.28 3.71 9.98
C VAL A 105 -1.41 2.49 9.69
N ALA A 106 -0.14 2.68 9.30
CA ALA A 106 0.79 1.58 9.07
C ALA A 106 1.01 0.72 10.33
N ARG A 107 1.17 1.36 11.51
CA ARG A 107 1.31 0.64 12.80
C ARG A 107 0.04 -0.14 13.14
N ALA A 108 -1.14 0.45 12.98
CA ALA A 108 -2.41 -0.23 13.23
C ALA A 108 -2.62 -1.41 12.27
N ALA A 109 -2.28 -1.23 10.99
CA ALA A 109 -2.33 -2.29 9.98
C ALA A 109 -1.38 -3.45 10.30
N ALA A 110 -0.16 -3.16 10.77
CA ALA A 110 0.78 -4.18 11.23
C ALA A 110 0.18 -5.04 12.36
N ASN A 111 -0.50 -4.40 13.33
CA ASN A 111 -1.21 -5.11 14.41
C ASN A 111 -2.39 -5.96 13.88
N ALA A 112 -3.01 -5.56 12.77
CA ALA A 112 -4.04 -6.34 12.08
C ALA A 112 -3.47 -7.47 11.19
N GLY A 113 -2.14 -7.64 11.15
CA GLY A 113 -1.49 -8.77 10.46
C GLY A 113 -0.94 -8.47 9.08
N VAL A 114 -0.98 -7.21 8.63
CA VAL A 114 -0.36 -6.74 7.37
C VAL A 114 1.13 -7.05 7.35
N LYS A 115 1.69 -7.28 6.17
CA LYS A 115 3.10 -7.63 5.97
C LYS A 115 3.87 -6.63 5.10
N ILE A 116 3.18 -5.72 4.44
CA ILE A 116 3.78 -4.75 3.53
C ILE A 116 3.25 -3.35 3.86
N PHE A 117 4.14 -2.38 3.95
CA PHE A 117 3.84 -0.96 4.02
C PHE A 117 4.14 -0.34 2.65
N ASN A 118 3.11 -0.01 1.89
CA ASN A 118 3.20 0.67 0.61
C ASN A 118 2.97 2.17 0.83
N ASP A 119 3.99 2.99 0.55
CA ASP A 119 3.91 4.44 0.74
C ASP A 119 4.30 5.17 -0.55
N VAL A 120 3.30 5.78 -1.20
CA VAL A 120 3.46 6.57 -2.43
C VAL A 120 4.29 7.84 -2.23
N SER A 121 4.53 8.26 -0.98
CA SER A 121 5.41 9.37 -0.64
C SER A 121 6.85 8.93 -0.32
N ALA A 122 7.15 7.64 -0.40
CA ALA A 122 8.44 7.07 -0.01
C ALA A 122 8.86 7.46 1.42
N LEU A 123 7.94 7.40 2.36
CA LEU A 123 8.12 7.69 3.79
C LEU A 123 8.52 9.15 4.07
N THR A 124 8.02 10.10 3.26
CA THR A 124 8.35 11.53 3.43
C THR A 124 7.16 12.38 3.90
N TYR A 125 5.92 11.89 3.74
CA TYR A 125 4.74 12.66 4.11
C TYR A 125 4.58 12.79 5.63
N ASP A 126 4.68 11.70 6.36
CA ASP A 126 4.63 11.69 7.81
C ASP A 126 6.06 11.51 8.37
N ARG A 127 6.48 12.41 9.24
CA ARG A 127 7.82 12.38 9.89
C ARG A 127 8.08 11.10 10.68
N GLU A 128 7.02 10.39 11.12
CA GLU A 128 7.11 9.15 11.87
C GLU A 128 7.12 7.90 10.97
N SER A 129 6.97 8.05 9.63
CA SER A 129 6.88 6.90 8.71
C SER A 129 8.13 6.03 8.70
N LEU A 130 9.33 6.64 8.76
CA LEU A 130 10.58 5.87 8.86
C LEU A 130 10.64 5.06 10.15
N ALA A 131 10.29 5.67 11.29
CA ALA A 131 10.24 4.98 12.56
C ALA A 131 9.18 3.86 12.55
N ALA A 132 8.00 4.13 11.95
CA ALA A 132 6.95 3.11 11.82
C ALA A 132 7.41 1.91 10.98
N ALA A 133 8.09 2.14 9.87
CA ALA A 133 8.64 1.08 9.04
C ALA A 133 9.66 0.23 9.81
N ALA A 134 10.58 0.87 10.53
CA ALA A 134 11.59 0.21 11.35
C ALA A 134 10.98 -0.61 12.50
N ASP A 135 10.06 0.00 13.27
CA ASP A 135 9.48 -0.63 14.47
C ASP A 135 8.53 -1.79 14.13
N THR A 136 7.81 -1.71 13.02
CA THR A 136 6.87 -2.76 12.61
C THR A 136 7.54 -3.92 11.90
N GLY A 137 8.71 -3.70 11.30
CA GLY A 137 9.42 -4.70 10.50
C GLY A 137 8.66 -5.11 9.24
N LEU A 138 7.71 -4.31 8.77
CA LEU A 138 7.01 -4.55 7.52
C LEU A 138 7.98 -4.43 6.35
N SER A 139 7.76 -5.24 5.31
CA SER A 139 8.41 -4.99 4.02
C SER A 139 7.87 -3.67 3.44
N VAL A 140 8.73 -2.88 2.81
CA VAL A 140 8.35 -1.54 2.34
C VAL A 140 8.32 -1.49 0.82
N ILE A 141 7.29 -0.83 0.28
CA ILE A 141 7.22 -0.43 -1.14
C ILE A 141 7.32 1.09 -1.17
N LEU A 142 8.27 1.59 -1.96
CA LEU A 142 8.54 3.01 -2.15
C LEU A 142 8.19 3.42 -3.58
N MET A 143 7.53 4.56 -3.72
CA MET A 143 7.26 5.15 -5.02
C MET A 143 8.01 6.48 -5.17
N HIS A 144 8.56 6.74 -6.37
CA HIS A 144 9.01 8.07 -6.73
C HIS A 144 7.81 8.90 -7.21
N ALA A 145 7.70 10.13 -6.73
CA ALA A 145 6.79 11.14 -7.25
C ALA A 145 7.43 12.52 -7.23
N LYS A 146 7.13 13.37 -8.21
CA LYS A 146 7.43 14.82 -8.16
C LYS A 146 6.20 15.58 -7.70
N GLY A 147 6.26 16.18 -6.51
CA GLY A 147 5.14 16.88 -5.89
C GLY A 147 4.20 15.93 -5.12
N GLU A 148 3.05 16.45 -4.77
CA GLU A 148 2.01 15.70 -4.04
C GLU A 148 1.00 15.08 -5.01
N PRO A 149 0.18 14.08 -4.58
CA PRO A 149 -0.83 13.47 -5.44
C PRO A 149 -1.72 14.47 -6.17
N LYS A 150 -1.98 15.62 -5.55
CA LYS A 150 -2.82 16.69 -6.12
C LYS A 150 -2.17 17.42 -7.32
N THR A 151 -0.84 17.49 -7.37
CA THR A 151 -0.08 18.30 -8.34
C THR A 151 0.96 17.52 -9.14
N MET A 152 1.19 16.25 -8.80
CA MET A 152 2.28 15.44 -9.37
C MET A 152 2.21 15.25 -10.90
N GLN A 153 1.06 15.53 -11.54
CA GLN A 153 0.87 15.41 -12.98
C GLN A 153 0.74 16.76 -13.70
N ASP A 154 0.84 17.90 -12.99
CA ASP A 154 0.60 19.20 -13.61
C ASP A 154 1.68 19.60 -14.61
N ASP A 155 2.96 19.35 -14.30
CA ASP A 155 4.09 19.58 -15.22
C ASP A 155 5.33 18.78 -14.78
N PRO A 156 5.31 17.43 -14.85
CA PRO A 156 6.45 16.61 -14.42
C PRO A 156 7.59 16.72 -15.46
N ARG A 157 8.64 17.47 -15.12
CA ARG A 157 9.85 17.64 -15.97
C ARG A 157 11.02 16.90 -15.38
N TYR A 158 11.78 16.23 -16.24
CA TYR A 158 12.98 15.50 -15.92
C TYR A 158 14.06 15.83 -16.95
N ASP A 159 15.30 15.98 -16.52
CA ASP A 159 16.44 16.01 -17.41
C ASP A 159 16.81 14.58 -17.86
N ASP A 160 16.84 13.65 -16.90
CA ASP A 160 16.94 12.20 -17.12
C ASP A 160 16.04 11.46 -16.12
N VAL A 161 14.89 11.00 -16.59
CA VAL A 161 13.88 10.36 -15.72
C VAL A 161 14.42 9.10 -15.03
N ALA A 162 15.20 8.28 -15.71
CA ALA A 162 15.71 7.04 -15.14
C ALA A 162 16.71 7.31 -14.02
N LEU A 163 17.63 8.26 -14.25
CA LEU A 163 18.64 8.65 -13.27
C LEU A 163 18.00 9.34 -12.06
N GLU A 164 17.09 10.29 -12.29
CA GLU A 164 16.42 11.01 -11.18
C GLU A 164 15.58 10.07 -10.30
N VAL A 165 14.86 9.11 -10.88
CA VAL A 165 14.12 8.09 -10.12
C VAL A 165 15.06 7.20 -9.34
N TYR A 166 16.15 6.75 -9.96
CA TYR A 166 17.18 5.93 -9.32
C TYR A 166 17.81 6.65 -8.12
N ASP A 167 18.25 7.87 -8.30
CA ASP A 167 18.90 8.67 -7.26
C ASP A 167 17.94 8.93 -6.08
N TYR A 168 16.69 9.30 -6.39
CA TYR A 168 15.68 9.50 -5.37
C TYR A 168 15.42 8.24 -4.53
N LEU A 169 15.13 7.11 -5.20
CA LEU A 169 14.84 5.86 -4.49
C LEU A 169 16.05 5.35 -3.71
N SER A 170 17.27 5.51 -4.25
CA SER A 170 18.51 5.17 -3.54
C SER A 170 18.63 5.93 -2.22
N LEU A 171 18.40 7.25 -2.23
CA LEU A 171 18.40 8.07 -1.02
C LEU A 171 17.31 7.63 -0.01
N ARG A 172 16.17 7.18 -0.50
CA ARG A 172 15.08 6.71 0.38
C ARG A 172 15.36 5.34 0.98
N ILE A 173 16.09 4.48 0.29
CA ILE A 173 16.52 3.17 0.79
C ILE A 173 17.62 3.32 1.86
N GLU A 174 18.47 4.35 1.76
CA GLU A 174 19.56 4.61 2.71
C GLU A 174 19.08 5.31 4.00
N ALA A 175 17.88 5.90 4.01
CA ALA A 175 17.35 6.64 5.15
C ALA A 175 16.84 5.74 6.26
#